data_5f099347005f170b2615e8fcef33b013
#
_entry.id   5f099347005f170b2615e8fcef33b013
#
_cell.length_a   1.000
_cell.length_b   1.000
_cell.length_c   1.000
_cell.angle_alpha   90.00
_cell.angle_beta   90.00
_cell.angle_gamma   90.00
#
_symmetry.space_group_name_H-M   'P 1'
#
loop_
_entity.id
_entity.type
_entity.pdbx_description
1 polymer ?
#
loop_
_entity_poly.entity_id
_entity_poly.type
_entity_poly.pdbx_seq_one_letter_code
_entity_poly.pdbx_strand_id
1 'polypeptide(L)'
;MKRIALAAVITAATVTACTPTEIEAARQWIAAHPPAVDCNTAVARHWPASTQRRARSIVWRESRNNPKAQNRRSSAAGCFQLLAVHSPRFRKLGLSWSHDRYNADANARVALDLYRTAGWSPWAATA
;
A
#
# COMPACT_ATOMS: atom_id res chain seq x y z
N MET A 1 29.13 31.88 56.83
CA MET A 1 28.81 31.55 55.43
C MET A 1 28.10 30.21 55.38
N LYS A 2 26.80 30.18 55.14
CA LYS A 2 26.00 28.96 55.04
C LYS A 2 26.05 28.44 53.61
N ARG A 3 26.61 27.24 53.41
CA ARG A 3 26.59 26.54 52.11
C ARG A 3 25.23 25.83 51.94
N ILE A 4 24.44 26.29 51.00
CA ILE A 4 23.21 25.65 50.60
C ILE A 4 23.58 24.55 49.59
N ALA A 5 23.42 23.28 49.99
CA ALA A 5 23.57 22.15 49.12
C ALA A 5 22.28 22.00 48.30
N LEU A 6 22.38 22.20 46.97
CA LEU A 6 21.29 21.95 46.05
C LEU A 6 21.24 20.43 45.78
N ALA A 7 20.26 19.75 46.33
CA ALA A 7 20.01 18.34 45.99
C ALA A 7 19.30 18.26 44.63
N ALA A 8 20.01 17.75 43.64
CA ALA A 8 19.41 17.44 42.34
C ALA A 8 18.52 16.20 42.48
N VAL A 9 17.22 16.39 42.34
CA VAL A 9 16.25 15.29 42.25
C VAL A 9 16.31 14.74 40.81
N ILE A 10 16.98 13.60 40.65
CA ILE A 10 16.96 12.86 39.38
C ILE A 10 15.67 12.06 39.38
N THR A 11 14.65 12.54 38.65
CA THR A 11 13.46 11.76 38.33
C THR A 11 13.83 10.70 37.27
N ALA A 12 13.95 9.46 37.69
CA ALA A 12 14.07 8.34 36.78
C ALA A 12 12.77 8.20 35.99
N ALA A 13 12.81 8.50 34.70
CA ALA A 13 11.72 8.19 33.79
C ALA A 13 11.62 6.67 33.68
N THR A 14 10.59 6.09 34.27
CA THR A 14 10.28 4.67 34.12
C THR A 14 9.81 4.44 32.69
N VAL A 15 10.65 3.81 31.87
CA VAL A 15 10.25 3.30 30.57
C VAL A 15 9.31 2.12 30.85
N THR A 16 8.01 2.34 30.68
CA THR A 16 7.01 1.29 30.82
C THR A 16 7.18 0.33 29.63
N ALA A 17 7.72 -0.84 29.87
CA ALA A 17 7.80 -1.89 28.85
C ALA A 17 6.37 -2.35 28.49
N CYS A 18 6.06 -2.46 27.19
CA CYS A 18 4.79 -3.01 26.73
C CYS A 18 4.56 -4.41 27.27
N THR A 19 3.35 -4.71 27.73
CA THR A 19 2.97 -6.05 28.17
C THR A 19 2.91 -7.02 26.98
N PRO A 20 3.09 -8.34 27.18
CA PRO A 20 2.92 -9.33 26.11
C PRO A 20 1.57 -9.22 25.38
N THR A 21 0.51 -8.88 26.10
CA THR A 21 -0.84 -8.70 25.53
C THR A 21 -0.93 -7.46 24.61
N GLU A 22 -0.29 -6.36 24.98
CA GLU A 22 -0.24 -5.15 24.14
C GLU A 22 0.60 -5.39 22.89
N ILE A 23 1.68 -6.14 23.00
CA ILE A 23 2.51 -6.51 21.85
C ILE A 23 1.71 -7.37 20.86
N GLU A 24 0.95 -8.35 21.36
CA GLU A 24 0.12 -9.21 20.51
C GLU A 24 -1.03 -8.44 19.86
N ALA A 25 -1.72 -7.56 20.59
CA ALA A 25 -2.74 -6.69 20.05
C ALA A 25 -2.18 -5.75 18.96
N ALA A 26 -0.99 -5.20 19.17
CA ALA A 26 -0.31 -4.37 18.17
C ALA A 26 0.05 -5.17 16.90
N ARG A 27 0.53 -6.41 17.05
CA ARG A 27 0.81 -7.31 15.91
C ARG A 27 -0.45 -7.62 15.11
N GLN A 28 -1.56 -7.94 15.79
CA GLN A 28 -2.85 -8.21 15.15
C GLN A 28 -3.36 -6.96 14.42
N TRP A 29 -3.22 -5.78 15.04
CA TRP A 29 -3.62 -4.53 14.41
C TRP A 29 -2.78 -4.22 13.16
N ILE A 30 -1.46 -4.39 13.21
CA ILE A 30 -0.54 -4.19 12.07
C ILE A 30 -0.86 -5.20 10.94
N ALA A 31 -1.16 -6.46 11.30
CA ALA A 31 -1.55 -7.48 10.32
C ALA A 31 -2.88 -7.14 9.62
N ALA A 32 -3.84 -6.59 10.36
CA ALA A 32 -5.12 -6.14 9.82
C ALA A 32 -5.01 -4.81 9.05
N HIS A 33 -4.03 -3.96 9.40
CA HIS A 33 -3.80 -2.63 8.83
C HIS A 33 -2.35 -2.49 8.34
N PRO A 34 -1.94 -3.27 7.32
CA PRO A 34 -0.58 -3.18 6.81
C PRO A 34 -0.27 -1.75 6.36
N PRO A 35 0.94 -1.24 6.62
CA PRO A 35 1.31 0.11 6.21
C PRO A 35 1.14 0.28 4.71
N ALA A 36 0.68 1.47 4.31
CA ALA A 36 0.56 1.82 2.91
C ALA A 36 1.93 1.66 2.21
N VAL A 37 1.91 1.01 1.07
CA VAL A 37 3.11 0.75 0.27
C VAL A 37 3.02 1.49 -1.07
N ASP A 38 4.17 1.67 -1.73
CA ASP A 38 4.21 2.14 -3.10
C ASP A 38 3.82 1.03 -4.10
N CYS A 39 3.62 1.43 -5.35
CA CYS A 39 3.17 0.50 -6.39
C CYS A 39 4.20 -0.61 -6.69
N ASN A 40 5.49 -0.31 -6.67
CA ASN A 40 6.54 -1.30 -6.94
C ASN A 40 6.63 -2.35 -5.85
N THR A 41 6.43 -1.96 -4.59
CA THR A 41 6.33 -2.88 -3.45
C THR A 41 5.11 -3.78 -3.58
N ALA A 42 3.96 -3.22 -3.97
CA ALA A 42 2.75 -4.00 -4.22
C ALA A 42 2.93 -5.01 -5.36
N VAL A 43 3.60 -4.61 -6.46
CA VAL A 43 3.96 -5.54 -7.55
C VAL A 43 4.84 -6.67 -7.02
N ALA A 44 5.86 -6.37 -6.22
CA ALA A 44 6.73 -7.41 -5.65
C ALA A 44 5.97 -8.41 -4.76
N ARG A 45 4.94 -7.95 -4.05
CA ARG A 45 4.12 -8.81 -3.17
C ARG A 45 3.16 -9.73 -3.91
N HIS A 46 2.57 -9.25 -4.99
CA HIS A 46 1.40 -9.90 -5.60
C HIS A 46 1.65 -10.52 -6.96
N TRP A 47 2.60 -10.01 -7.74
CA TRP A 47 2.85 -10.46 -9.09
C TRP A 47 3.90 -11.57 -9.16
N PRO A 48 3.74 -12.57 -10.05
CA PRO A 48 4.77 -13.59 -10.29
C PRO A 48 6.11 -12.94 -10.69
N ALA A 49 7.22 -13.48 -10.20
CA ALA A 49 8.56 -12.95 -10.45
C ALA A 49 8.85 -12.74 -11.96
N SER A 50 8.40 -13.65 -12.81
CA SER A 50 8.59 -13.60 -14.25
C SER A 50 7.92 -12.40 -14.94
N THR A 51 6.89 -11.81 -14.33
CA THR A 51 6.10 -10.69 -14.88
C THR A 51 6.39 -9.36 -14.22
N GLN A 52 7.07 -9.36 -13.06
CA GLN A 52 7.27 -8.14 -12.26
C GLN A 52 8.00 -7.04 -13.00
N ARG A 53 9.02 -7.37 -13.81
CA ARG A 53 9.78 -6.36 -14.57
C ARG A 53 8.85 -5.56 -15.49
N ARG A 54 7.99 -6.25 -16.25
CA ARG A 54 7.04 -5.59 -17.16
C ARG A 54 5.94 -4.85 -16.38
N ALA A 55 5.41 -5.44 -15.32
CA ALA A 55 4.42 -4.79 -14.46
C ALA A 55 4.94 -3.46 -13.88
N ARG A 56 6.18 -3.42 -13.39
CA ARG A 56 6.82 -2.19 -12.91
C ARG A 56 7.04 -1.15 -14.02
N SER A 57 7.38 -1.59 -15.23
CA SER A 57 7.47 -0.68 -16.39
C SER A 57 6.12 -0.02 -16.69
N ILE A 58 5.02 -0.77 -16.62
CA ILE A 58 3.66 -0.25 -16.76
C ILE A 58 3.34 0.73 -15.64
N VAL A 59 3.54 0.33 -14.38
CA VAL A 59 3.35 1.21 -13.21
C VAL A 59 4.08 2.54 -13.39
N TRP A 60 5.33 2.51 -13.86
CA TRP A 60 6.09 3.75 -14.09
C TRP A 60 5.45 4.65 -15.14
N ARG A 61 4.95 4.10 -16.23
CA ARG A 61 4.28 4.87 -17.29
C ARG A 61 2.91 5.37 -16.87
N GLU A 62 2.14 4.56 -16.17
CA GLU A 62 0.77 4.87 -15.77
C GLU A 62 0.70 5.86 -14.60
N SER A 63 1.53 5.69 -13.58
CA SER A 63 1.38 6.41 -12.31
C SER A 63 2.66 7.03 -11.76
N ARG A 64 3.83 6.81 -12.39
CA ARG A 64 5.15 7.18 -11.81
C ARG A 64 5.35 6.62 -10.40
N ASN A 65 4.90 5.38 -10.18
CA ASN A 65 4.95 4.71 -8.87
C ASN A 65 4.09 5.38 -7.77
N ASN A 66 3.12 6.21 -8.17
CA ASN A 66 2.23 6.91 -7.25
C ASN A 66 0.87 6.19 -7.13
N PRO A 67 0.55 5.57 -5.98
CA PRO A 67 -0.75 4.89 -5.80
C PRO A 67 -1.95 5.85 -5.80
N LYS A 68 -1.71 7.15 -5.60
CA LYS A 68 -2.74 8.21 -5.61
C LYS A 68 -2.94 8.85 -6.97
N ALA A 69 -2.25 8.37 -8.02
CA ALA A 69 -2.38 8.92 -9.35
C ALA A 69 -3.82 8.81 -9.86
N GLN A 70 -4.32 9.90 -10.43
CA GLN A 70 -5.66 10.01 -11.01
C GLN A 70 -5.60 10.76 -12.33
N ASN A 71 -6.27 10.21 -13.34
CA ASN A 71 -6.47 10.91 -14.60
C ASN A 71 -7.71 11.82 -14.48
N ARG A 72 -7.54 13.13 -14.70
CA ARG A 72 -8.65 14.11 -14.61
C ARG A 72 -9.66 14.02 -15.76
N ARG A 73 -9.32 13.33 -16.86
CA ARG A 73 -10.15 13.19 -18.06
C ARG A 73 -10.84 11.82 -18.15
N SER A 74 -10.57 10.93 -17.22
CA SER A 74 -11.16 9.58 -17.18
C SER A 74 -11.29 9.08 -15.74
N SER A 75 -11.86 7.90 -15.57
CA SER A 75 -11.91 7.22 -14.25
C SER A 75 -10.61 6.50 -13.88
N ALA A 76 -9.56 6.57 -14.70
CA ALA A 76 -8.30 5.86 -14.45
C ALA A 76 -7.67 6.29 -13.13
N ALA A 77 -7.33 5.32 -12.28
CA ALA A 77 -6.86 5.55 -10.92
C ALA A 77 -5.84 4.52 -10.44
N GLY A 78 -4.93 4.98 -9.58
CA GLY A 78 -3.97 4.14 -8.87
C GLY A 78 -2.79 3.69 -9.70
N CYS A 79 -2.08 2.69 -9.19
CA CYS A 79 -0.80 2.20 -9.72
C CYS A 79 -0.83 1.83 -11.21
N PHE A 80 -1.86 1.10 -11.63
CA PHE A 80 -2.05 0.59 -12.99
C PHE A 80 -3.07 1.41 -13.79
N GLN A 81 -3.51 2.56 -13.29
CA GLN A 81 -4.54 3.41 -13.91
C GLN A 81 -5.78 2.62 -14.34
N LEU A 82 -6.29 1.80 -13.41
CA LEU A 82 -7.48 1.01 -13.67
C LEU A 82 -8.71 1.90 -13.82
N LEU A 83 -9.60 1.54 -14.75
CA LEU A 83 -10.84 2.26 -15.01
C LEU A 83 -11.98 1.77 -14.11
N ALA A 84 -13.01 2.61 -13.89
CA ALA A 84 -14.19 2.26 -13.11
C ALA A 84 -14.96 1.05 -13.68
N VAL A 85 -14.85 0.76 -14.98
CA VAL A 85 -15.43 -0.43 -15.61
C VAL A 85 -14.90 -1.73 -14.99
N HIS A 86 -13.74 -1.70 -14.35
CA HIS A 86 -13.17 -2.83 -13.62
C HIS A 86 -13.69 -2.99 -12.19
N SER A 87 -14.65 -2.16 -11.73
CA SER A 87 -15.24 -2.30 -10.39
C SER A 87 -15.78 -3.71 -10.07
N PRO A 88 -16.32 -4.50 -11.02
CA PRO A 88 -16.69 -5.89 -10.75
C PRO A 88 -15.50 -6.78 -10.34
N ARG A 89 -14.29 -6.50 -10.84
CA ARG A 89 -13.08 -7.23 -10.45
C ARG A 89 -12.66 -6.91 -9.02
N PHE A 90 -12.81 -5.66 -8.59
CA PHE A 90 -12.64 -5.28 -7.18
C PHE A 90 -13.58 -6.09 -6.29
N ARG A 91 -14.88 -6.12 -6.60
CA ARG A 91 -15.86 -6.88 -5.83
C ARG A 91 -15.56 -8.38 -5.77
N LYS A 92 -15.14 -8.98 -6.89
CA LYS A 92 -14.71 -10.39 -6.96
C LYS A 92 -13.59 -10.72 -5.97
N LEU A 93 -12.71 -9.77 -5.69
CA LEU A 93 -11.60 -9.91 -4.75
C LEU A 93 -11.93 -9.42 -3.32
N GLY A 94 -13.21 -9.13 -3.03
CA GLY A 94 -13.65 -8.61 -1.73
C GLY A 94 -13.25 -7.14 -1.49
N LEU A 95 -13.00 -6.39 -2.57
CA LEU A 95 -12.57 -4.99 -2.55
C LEU A 95 -13.66 -4.06 -3.07
N SER A 96 -13.54 -2.76 -2.79
CA SER A 96 -14.43 -1.72 -3.28
C SER A 96 -13.68 -0.75 -4.19
N TRP A 97 -14.20 -0.49 -5.38
CA TRP A 97 -13.64 0.53 -6.27
C TRP A 97 -13.53 1.90 -5.57
N SER A 98 -14.57 2.33 -4.88
CA SER A 98 -14.61 3.65 -4.25
C SER A 98 -13.55 3.83 -3.17
N HIS A 99 -13.22 2.78 -2.42
CA HIS A 99 -12.27 2.84 -1.32
C HIS A 99 -10.87 2.38 -1.72
N ASP A 100 -10.76 1.36 -2.56
CA ASP A 100 -9.51 0.62 -2.73
C ASP A 100 -8.73 0.96 -4.00
N ARG A 101 -9.30 1.75 -4.94
CA ARG A 101 -8.62 2.09 -6.20
C ARG A 101 -7.26 2.78 -6.03
N TYR A 102 -7.08 3.48 -4.90
CA TYR A 102 -5.83 4.18 -4.54
C TYR A 102 -4.97 3.41 -3.53
N ASN A 103 -5.39 2.23 -3.11
CA ASN A 103 -4.57 1.33 -2.32
C ASN A 103 -3.68 0.53 -3.26
N ALA A 104 -2.35 0.60 -3.07
CA ALA A 104 -1.39 -0.02 -3.99
C ALA A 104 -1.55 -1.54 -4.06
N ASP A 105 -1.71 -2.22 -2.91
CA ASP A 105 -1.90 -3.68 -2.86
C ASP A 105 -3.20 -4.10 -3.56
N ALA A 106 -4.32 -3.41 -3.29
CA ALA A 106 -5.60 -3.67 -3.92
C ALA A 106 -5.54 -3.46 -5.45
N ASN A 107 -4.98 -2.33 -5.89
CA ASN A 107 -4.83 -1.98 -7.29
C ASN A 107 -3.95 -3.01 -8.03
N ALA A 108 -2.82 -3.43 -7.45
CA ALA A 108 -1.93 -4.44 -8.01
C ALA A 108 -2.60 -5.82 -8.12
N ARG A 109 -3.41 -6.22 -7.14
CA ARG A 109 -4.18 -7.49 -7.17
C ARG A 109 -5.23 -7.49 -8.26
N VAL A 110 -5.97 -6.40 -8.43
CA VAL A 110 -6.98 -6.27 -9.48
C VAL A 110 -6.33 -6.21 -10.86
N ALA A 111 -5.21 -5.50 -10.99
CA ALA A 111 -4.43 -5.47 -12.23
C ALA A 111 -3.89 -6.87 -12.61
N LEU A 112 -3.45 -7.66 -11.64
CA LEU A 112 -3.05 -9.05 -11.87
C LEU A 112 -4.23 -9.93 -12.32
N ASP A 113 -5.43 -9.78 -11.74
CA ASP A 113 -6.64 -10.49 -12.19
C ASP A 113 -7.00 -10.09 -13.62
N LEU A 114 -6.89 -8.82 -13.97
CA LEU A 114 -7.09 -8.34 -15.35
C LEU A 114 -6.04 -8.93 -16.30
N TYR A 115 -4.76 -8.93 -15.93
CA TYR A 115 -3.68 -9.53 -16.69
C TYR A 115 -3.92 -11.02 -16.96
N ARG A 116 -4.39 -11.79 -15.98
CA ARG A 116 -4.68 -13.22 -16.13
C ARG A 116 -5.77 -13.51 -17.15
N THR A 117 -6.66 -12.58 -17.41
CA THR A 117 -7.76 -12.73 -18.37
C THR A 117 -7.49 -12.08 -19.73
N ALA A 118 -6.73 -10.98 -19.78
CA ALA A 118 -6.55 -10.17 -20.97
C ALA A 118 -5.07 -9.96 -21.37
N GLY A 119 -4.13 -10.58 -20.65
CA GLY A 119 -2.71 -10.37 -20.87
C GLY A 119 -2.33 -8.90 -20.67
N TRP A 120 -1.39 -8.44 -21.48
CA TRP A 120 -0.91 -7.04 -21.42
C TRP A 120 -1.75 -6.07 -22.26
N SER A 121 -2.77 -6.54 -22.98
CA SER A 121 -3.55 -5.72 -23.90
C SER A 121 -4.21 -4.49 -23.27
N PRO A 122 -4.68 -4.50 -22.00
CA PRO A 122 -5.22 -3.31 -21.36
C PRO A 122 -4.23 -2.12 -21.27
N TRP A 123 -2.94 -2.42 -21.33
CA TRP A 123 -1.86 -1.42 -21.25
C TRP A 123 -1.05 -1.32 -22.55
N ALA A 124 -1.58 -1.80 -23.68
CA ALA A 124 -0.84 -1.85 -24.95
C ALA A 124 -0.42 -0.46 -25.45
N ALA A 125 -1.21 0.58 -25.16
CA ALA A 125 -0.87 1.96 -25.54
C ALA A 125 0.31 2.54 -24.76
N THR A 126 0.65 1.95 -23.61
CA THR A 126 1.73 2.39 -22.70
C THR A 126 2.82 1.33 -22.51
N ALA A 127 2.68 0.19 -23.14
CA ALA A 127 3.58 -0.97 -23.00
C ALA A 127 4.85 -0.88 -23.87
#